data_d9b97ccc86c8ee68122544922bad21f9
#
_entry.id   d9b97ccc86c8ee68122544922bad21f9
#
_cell.length_a   1.000
_cell.length_b   1.000
_cell.length_c   1.000
_cell.angle_alpha   90.00
_cell.angle_beta   90.00
_cell.angle_gamma   90.00
#
_symmetry.space_group_name_H-M   'P 1'
#
loop_
_entity.id
_entity.type
_entity.pdbx_description
1 polymer ?
#
loop_
_entity_poly.entity_id
_entity_poly.type
_entity_poly.pdbx_seq_one_letter_code
_entity_poly.pdbx_strand_id
1 'polypeptide(L)'
;TLSAKGKHVIVIGGGDTGSDCVGTSNRQGAASVTQLEIMPKPPEKEDKAMTWPHWPLKLRTSSSHEEGAERDWAVLTKRVVGENGDVTGLECVRIEWDGRSFEEVPGSEFTLKADLILLAMGFTGPKRRGLLDKAGVALCERGNVKADTQRYATDQDGVFACGDMRRGQSLVVWAIREGRQCARAVDEALMGVTDLPR
;
A
#
# COMPACT_ATOMS: atom_id res chain seq x y z
N THR A 1 8.05 19.43 10.94
CA THR A 1 7.10 18.97 9.92
C THR A 1 7.86 18.63 8.65
N LEU A 2 7.64 17.47 8.06
CA LEU A 2 8.24 17.08 6.78
C LEU A 2 7.61 17.92 5.67
N SER A 3 8.43 18.48 4.77
CA SER A 3 7.96 19.29 3.63
C SER A 3 8.73 18.94 2.36
N ALA A 4 8.01 18.88 1.24
CA ALA A 4 8.58 18.67 -0.09
C ALA A 4 9.01 19.97 -0.78
N LYS A 5 8.78 21.13 -0.19
CA LYS A 5 9.06 22.43 -0.81
C LYS A 5 10.51 22.54 -1.27
N GLY A 6 10.72 22.80 -2.57
CA GLY A 6 12.02 22.97 -3.19
C GLY A 6 12.88 21.71 -3.28
N LYS A 7 12.33 20.52 -2.96
CA LYS A 7 13.04 19.25 -2.92
C LYS A 7 12.84 18.43 -4.19
N HIS A 8 13.84 17.63 -4.54
CA HIS A 8 13.70 16.52 -5.46
C HIS A 8 13.12 15.33 -4.70
N VAL A 9 11.86 14.98 -5.00
CA VAL A 9 11.10 13.94 -4.29
C VAL A 9 11.05 12.67 -5.12
N ILE A 10 11.38 11.55 -4.50
CA ILE A 10 11.14 10.21 -5.09
C ILE A 10 10.05 9.52 -4.29
N VAL A 11 9.03 9.01 -4.99
CA VAL A 11 7.95 8.20 -4.43
C VAL A 11 8.14 6.76 -4.90
N ILE A 12 8.31 5.82 -3.98
CA ILE A 12 8.48 4.39 -4.31
C ILE A 12 7.14 3.70 -4.07
N GLY A 13 6.47 3.30 -5.16
CA GLY A 13 5.18 2.62 -5.19
C GLY A 13 4.12 3.35 -5.99
N GLY A 14 3.37 2.59 -6.81
CA GLY A 14 2.39 3.09 -7.79
C GLY A 14 0.93 3.01 -7.36
N GLY A 15 0.64 2.62 -6.11
CA GLY A 15 -0.73 2.55 -5.58
C GLY A 15 -1.30 3.91 -5.17
N ASP A 16 -2.51 3.90 -4.56
CA ASP A 16 -3.21 5.12 -4.14
C ASP A 16 -2.38 5.98 -3.18
N THR A 17 -1.66 5.35 -2.24
CA THR A 17 -0.73 6.06 -1.34
C THR A 17 0.38 6.78 -2.12
N GLY A 18 0.93 6.14 -3.16
CA GLY A 18 1.93 6.76 -4.03
C GLY A 18 1.37 7.95 -4.78
N SER A 19 0.15 7.83 -5.30
CA SER A 19 -0.59 8.92 -5.96
C SER A 19 -0.79 10.12 -5.02
N ASP A 20 -1.20 9.88 -3.78
CA ASP A 20 -1.36 10.92 -2.75
C ASP A 20 -0.03 11.60 -2.40
N CYS A 21 1.06 10.83 -2.33
CA CYS A 21 2.40 11.36 -2.14
C CYS A 21 2.82 12.28 -3.29
N VAL A 22 2.53 11.90 -4.54
CA VAL A 22 2.80 12.72 -5.73
C VAL A 22 2.07 14.06 -5.65
N GLY A 23 0.74 14.03 -5.53
CA GLY A 23 -0.06 15.26 -5.48
C GLY A 23 0.29 16.16 -4.29
N THR A 24 0.52 15.57 -3.12
CA THR A 24 0.92 16.34 -1.94
C THR A 24 2.28 17.02 -2.15
N SER A 25 3.25 16.32 -2.75
CA SER A 25 4.58 16.87 -3.03
C SER A 25 4.51 18.05 -4.02
N ASN A 26 3.71 17.90 -5.09
CA ASN A 26 3.48 18.98 -6.06
C ASN A 26 2.85 20.22 -5.40
N ARG A 27 1.78 20.02 -4.63
CA ARG A 27 1.08 21.11 -3.92
C ARG A 27 1.95 21.79 -2.85
N GLN A 28 2.95 21.10 -2.32
CA GLN A 28 3.95 21.68 -1.42
C GLN A 28 5.06 22.43 -2.15
N GLY A 29 5.11 22.39 -3.49
CA GLY A 29 6.11 23.07 -4.31
C GLY A 29 7.44 22.32 -4.38
N ALA A 30 7.41 21.00 -4.60
CA ALA A 30 8.59 20.21 -4.91
C ALA A 30 9.30 20.73 -6.17
N ALA A 31 10.62 20.62 -6.23
CA ALA A 31 11.41 20.98 -7.41
C ALA A 31 11.21 19.94 -8.53
N SER A 32 11.05 18.67 -8.16
CA SER A 32 10.65 17.57 -9.05
C SER A 32 10.00 16.47 -8.24
N VAL A 33 9.13 15.68 -8.89
CA VAL A 33 8.54 14.49 -8.32
C VAL A 33 8.71 13.34 -9.30
N THR A 34 9.38 12.27 -8.86
CA THR A 34 9.56 11.04 -9.64
C THR A 34 8.90 9.87 -8.88
N GLN A 35 8.03 9.12 -9.54
CA GLN A 35 7.40 7.93 -8.98
C GLN A 35 7.99 6.67 -9.63
N LEU A 36 8.42 5.73 -8.80
CA LEU A 36 9.04 4.47 -9.22
C LEU A 36 8.13 3.29 -8.88
N GLU A 37 7.97 2.39 -9.83
CA GLU A 37 7.24 1.14 -9.67
C GLU A 37 8.12 -0.06 -10.01
N ILE A 38 8.09 -1.09 -9.17
CA ILE A 38 8.84 -2.33 -9.42
C ILE A 38 8.17 -3.18 -10.52
N MET A 39 6.85 -3.07 -10.68
CA MET A 39 6.11 -3.79 -11.70
C MET A 39 6.34 -3.20 -13.09
N PRO A 40 6.18 -4.01 -14.16
CA PRO A 40 6.22 -3.51 -15.52
C PRO A 40 5.13 -2.44 -15.76
N LYS A 41 5.37 -1.54 -16.71
CA LYS A 41 4.37 -0.56 -17.12
C LYS A 41 3.08 -1.25 -17.55
N PRO A 42 1.94 -0.98 -16.92
CA PRO A 42 0.67 -1.56 -17.36
C PRO A 42 0.32 -1.10 -18.78
N PRO A 43 -0.42 -1.93 -19.54
CA PRO A 43 -0.89 -1.54 -20.87
C PRO A 43 -1.84 -0.33 -20.79
N GLU A 44 -1.84 0.52 -21.82
CA GLU A 44 -2.74 1.69 -21.86
C GLU A 44 -4.20 1.29 -21.93
N LYS A 45 -4.50 0.16 -22.61
CA LYS A 45 -5.86 -0.40 -22.75
C LYS A 45 -5.92 -1.77 -22.08
N GLU A 46 -7.06 -2.05 -21.43
CA GLU A 46 -7.29 -3.37 -20.84
C GLU A 46 -7.40 -4.46 -21.92
N ASP A 47 -6.86 -5.64 -21.63
CA ASP A 47 -7.18 -6.86 -22.35
C ASP A 47 -8.31 -7.60 -21.61
N LYS A 48 -9.53 -7.52 -22.14
CA LYS A 48 -10.71 -8.11 -21.53
C LYS A 48 -10.64 -9.64 -21.41
N ALA A 49 -9.93 -10.30 -22.32
CA ALA A 49 -9.77 -11.74 -22.30
C ALA A 49 -8.90 -12.20 -21.11
N MET A 50 -7.96 -11.37 -20.68
CA MET A 50 -7.06 -11.67 -19.56
C MET A 50 -7.57 -11.19 -18.20
N THR A 51 -8.52 -10.25 -18.17
CA THR A 51 -8.89 -9.59 -16.91
C THR A 51 -10.21 -10.04 -16.32
N TRP A 52 -11.17 -10.51 -17.14
CA TRP A 52 -12.44 -11.01 -16.60
C TRP A 52 -12.26 -12.34 -15.83
N PRO A 53 -12.82 -12.50 -14.61
CA PRO A 53 -13.67 -11.56 -13.84
C PRO A 53 -12.90 -10.64 -12.88
N HIS A 54 -11.61 -10.48 -13.07
CA HIS A 54 -10.75 -9.70 -12.20
C HIS A 54 -10.73 -8.21 -12.58
N TRP A 55 -10.13 -7.41 -11.72
CA TRP A 55 -9.95 -5.98 -11.96
C TRP A 55 -9.04 -5.74 -13.17
N PRO A 56 -9.42 -4.85 -14.12
CA PRO A 56 -8.64 -4.62 -15.32
C PRO A 56 -7.22 -4.16 -15.06
N LEU A 57 -6.24 -4.87 -15.63
CA LEU A 57 -4.86 -4.41 -15.68
C LEU A 57 -4.71 -3.38 -16.80
N LYS A 58 -4.58 -2.12 -16.42
CA LYS A 58 -4.34 -1.01 -17.34
C LYS A 58 -3.60 0.13 -16.65
N LEU A 59 -2.90 0.95 -17.42
CA LEU A 59 -2.29 2.16 -16.93
C LEU A 59 -3.38 3.11 -16.39
N ARG A 60 -3.22 3.54 -15.16
CA ARG A 60 -4.11 4.49 -14.50
C ARG A 60 -3.35 5.78 -14.23
N THR A 61 -3.99 6.89 -14.55
CA THR A 61 -3.52 8.22 -14.20
C THR A 61 -4.57 8.84 -13.29
N SER A 62 -4.18 9.25 -12.11
CA SER A 62 -5.05 10.02 -11.19
C SER A 62 -4.86 11.51 -11.41
N SER A 63 -5.78 12.32 -10.88
CA SER A 63 -5.64 13.78 -10.87
C SER A 63 -4.32 14.25 -10.24
N SER A 64 -3.82 13.53 -9.23
CA SER A 64 -2.51 13.83 -8.62
C SER A 64 -1.35 13.67 -9.60
N HIS A 65 -1.39 12.69 -10.50
CA HIS A 65 -0.37 12.54 -11.54
C HIS A 65 -0.46 13.65 -12.59
N GLU A 66 -1.67 14.16 -12.87
CA GLU A 66 -1.89 15.27 -13.81
C GLU A 66 -1.31 16.60 -13.29
N GLU A 67 -1.13 16.74 -11.97
CA GLU A 67 -0.43 17.87 -11.36
C GLU A 67 1.08 17.90 -11.70
N GLY A 68 1.64 16.80 -12.22
CA GLY A 68 3.01 16.66 -12.71
C GLY A 68 3.81 15.64 -11.92
N ALA A 69 4.31 14.62 -12.61
CA ALA A 69 5.31 13.69 -12.09
C ALA A 69 5.95 12.93 -13.25
N GLU A 70 7.22 12.60 -13.10
CA GLU A 70 7.85 11.57 -13.90
C GLU A 70 7.49 10.22 -13.32
N ARG A 71 6.99 9.29 -14.13
CA ARG A 71 6.67 7.92 -13.70
C ARG A 71 7.56 6.94 -14.43
N ASP A 72 8.15 6.02 -13.69
CA ASP A 72 9.04 5.00 -14.23
C ASP A 72 8.71 3.62 -13.65
N TRP A 73 8.83 2.58 -14.47
CA TRP A 73 8.43 1.22 -14.17
C TRP A 73 9.59 0.25 -14.37
N ALA A 74 9.43 -0.96 -13.83
CA ALA A 74 10.46 -1.99 -13.85
C ALA A 74 11.79 -1.48 -13.29
N VAL A 75 11.70 -0.77 -12.17
CA VAL A 75 12.84 -0.19 -11.45
C VAL A 75 12.93 -0.80 -10.06
N LEU A 76 14.05 -1.46 -9.79
CA LEU A 76 14.41 -1.94 -8.46
C LEU A 76 15.26 -0.89 -7.75
N THR A 77 14.88 -0.52 -6.54
CA THR A 77 15.68 0.36 -5.69
C THR A 77 16.72 -0.46 -4.92
N LYS A 78 17.97 -0.10 -5.03
CA LYS A 78 19.10 -0.83 -4.41
C LYS A 78 19.48 -0.23 -3.06
N ARG A 79 19.72 1.08 -3.04
CA ARG A 79 20.27 1.75 -1.86
C ARG A 79 19.93 3.23 -1.85
N VAL A 80 19.61 3.74 -0.67
CA VAL A 80 19.52 5.18 -0.43
C VAL A 80 20.93 5.71 -0.22
N VAL A 81 21.28 6.78 -0.92
CA VAL A 81 22.55 7.51 -0.78
C VAL A 81 22.30 8.75 0.07
N GLY A 82 23.24 9.05 0.96
CA GLY A 82 23.12 10.20 1.84
C GLY A 82 24.46 10.66 2.38
N GLU A 83 24.50 11.90 2.82
CA GLU A 83 25.65 12.52 3.46
C GLU A 83 25.21 13.27 4.72
N ASN A 84 25.98 13.19 5.80
CA ASN A 84 25.73 13.91 7.05
C ASN A 84 24.33 13.69 7.66
N GLY A 85 23.68 12.55 7.35
CA GLY A 85 22.33 12.22 7.81
C GLY A 85 21.19 12.68 6.89
N ASP A 86 21.51 13.38 5.82
CA ASP A 86 20.56 13.82 4.79
C ASP A 86 20.61 12.91 3.56
N VAL A 87 19.45 12.66 2.95
CA VAL A 87 19.33 11.92 1.69
C VAL A 87 19.81 12.81 0.54
N THR A 88 20.66 12.26 -0.33
CA THR A 88 21.17 12.94 -1.52
C THR A 88 20.81 12.23 -2.82
N GLY A 89 20.41 10.93 -2.75
CA GLY A 89 20.06 10.17 -3.93
C GLY A 89 19.51 8.78 -3.64
N LEU A 90 19.11 8.11 -4.72
CA LEU A 90 18.62 6.74 -4.73
C LEU A 90 19.29 5.97 -5.86
N GLU A 91 20.02 4.91 -5.52
CA GLU A 91 20.59 3.98 -6.49
C GLU A 91 19.53 2.96 -6.92
N CYS A 92 19.37 2.80 -8.22
CA CYS A 92 18.39 1.96 -8.87
C CYS A 92 19.03 1.09 -9.95
N VAL A 93 18.32 0.05 -10.36
CA VAL A 93 18.65 -0.78 -11.51
C VAL A 93 17.38 -1.14 -12.28
N ARG A 94 17.48 -1.31 -13.59
CA ARG A 94 16.38 -1.84 -14.41
C ARG A 94 16.22 -3.34 -14.15
N ILE A 95 14.96 -3.80 -14.22
CA ILE A 95 14.65 -5.21 -14.09
C ILE A 95 13.76 -5.67 -15.24
N GLU A 96 13.87 -6.96 -15.57
CA GLU A 96 12.98 -7.65 -16.49
C GLU A 96 12.18 -8.71 -15.74
N TRP A 97 10.87 -8.80 -16.00
CA TRP A 97 9.94 -9.74 -15.41
C TRP A 97 9.67 -10.92 -16.32
N ASP A 98 9.77 -12.13 -15.79
CA ASP A 98 9.37 -13.38 -16.48
C ASP A 98 7.91 -13.78 -16.24
N GLY A 99 7.15 -12.96 -15.52
CA GLY A 99 5.78 -13.19 -15.09
C GLY A 99 5.63 -13.70 -13.65
N ARG A 100 6.70 -14.15 -13.01
CA ARG A 100 6.71 -14.62 -11.60
C ARG A 100 7.83 -14.01 -10.77
N SER A 101 8.98 -13.91 -11.36
CA SER A 101 10.21 -13.34 -10.78
C SER A 101 10.75 -12.23 -11.67
N PHE A 102 11.76 -11.56 -11.21
CA PHE A 102 12.47 -10.57 -12.02
C PHE A 102 13.99 -10.82 -11.92
N GLU A 103 14.69 -10.38 -12.94
CA GLU A 103 16.14 -10.34 -13.00
C GLU A 103 16.63 -8.91 -13.22
N GLU A 104 17.78 -8.58 -12.62
CA GLU A 104 18.41 -7.28 -12.86
C GLU A 104 19.05 -7.26 -14.25
N VAL A 105 18.85 -6.17 -14.99
CA VAL A 105 19.49 -5.96 -16.29
C VAL A 105 20.93 -5.50 -16.05
N PRO A 106 21.93 -6.29 -16.41
CA PRO A 106 23.33 -5.93 -16.17
C PRO A 106 23.73 -4.62 -16.85
N GLY A 107 24.44 -3.75 -16.11
CA GLY A 107 24.93 -2.48 -16.62
C GLY A 107 23.84 -1.40 -16.77
N SER A 108 22.67 -1.60 -16.17
CA SER A 108 21.56 -0.63 -16.19
C SER A 108 21.41 0.14 -14.89
N GLU A 109 22.42 0.11 -14.03
CA GLU A 109 22.43 0.83 -12.77
C GLU A 109 22.44 2.34 -13.04
N PHE A 110 21.66 3.07 -12.26
CA PHE A 110 21.61 4.53 -12.32
C PHE A 110 21.28 5.12 -10.96
N THR A 111 21.60 6.40 -10.80
CA THR A 111 21.30 7.14 -9.57
C THR A 111 20.39 8.31 -9.86
N LEU A 112 19.32 8.43 -9.08
CA LEU A 112 18.42 9.57 -9.09
C LEU A 112 18.76 10.50 -7.94
N LYS A 113 18.78 11.82 -8.21
CA LYS A 113 18.90 12.82 -7.17
C LYS A 113 17.64 12.83 -6.31
N ALA A 114 17.81 12.84 -4.99
CA ALA A 114 16.71 12.90 -4.05
C ALA A 114 17.08 13.68 -2.79
N ASP A 115 16.21 14.59 -2.40
CA ASP A 115 16.27 15.28 -1.10
C ASP A 115 15.19 14.75 -0.14
N LEU A 116 14.24 13.94 -0.67
CA LEU A 116 13.18 13.28 0.07
C LEU A 116 12.74 12.01 -0.65
N ILE A 117 12.69 10.90 0.08
CA ILE A 117 12.18 9.63 -0.43
C ILE A 117 10.94 9.24 0.39
N LEU A 118 9.83 8.96 -0.29
CA LEU A 118 8.56 8.54 0.29
C LEU A 118 8.30 7.08 -0.06
N LEU A 119 8.20 6.23 0.97
CA LEU A 119 7.94 4.81 0.81
C LEU A 119 6.43 4.55 0.78
N ALA A 120 5.88 4.25 -0.39
CA ALA A 120 4.47 3.96 -0.63
C ALA A 120 4.26 2.52 -1.15
N MET A 121 5.04 1.57 -0.63
CA MET A 121 5.13 0.18 -1.09
C MET A 121 4.09 -0.76 -0.43
N GLY A 122 3.02 -0.22 0.14
CA GLY A 122 1.98 -0.97 0.83
C GLY A 122 2.22 -1.07 2.35
N PHE A 123 1.53 -2.02 2.97
CA PHE A 123 1.51 -2.18 4.42
C PHE A 123 1.99 -3.57 4.82
N THR A 124 2.69 -3.67 5.92
CA THR A 124 3.17 -4.95 6.46
C THR A 124 2.19 -5.58 7.45
N GLY A 125 1.25 -4.81 7.98
CA GLY A 125 0.23 -5.25 8.93
C GLY A 125 0.05 -4.31 10.12
N PRO A 126 -0.79 -4.68 11.09
CA PRO A 126 -1.05 -3.85 12.26
C PRO A 126 0.16 -3.78 13.20
N LYS A 127 0.31 -2.65 13.89
CA LYS A 127 1.35 -2.51 14.92
C LYS A 127 1.03 -3.43 16.10
N ARG A 128 1.92 -4.38 16.38
CA ARG A 128 1.78 -5.32 17.51
C ARG A 128 1.93 -4.61 18.84
N ARG A 129 3.00 -3.81 18.98
CA ARG A 129 3.33 -3.11 20.23
C ARG A 129 2.24 -2.11 20.58
N GLY A 130 1.66 -2.26 21.75
CA GLY A 130 0.60 -1.41 22.27
C GLY A 130 -0.73 -2.14 22.40
N LEU A 131 -1.72 -1.85 21.55
CA LEU A 131 -3.08 -2.39 21.67
C LEU A 131 -3.11 -3.92 21.57
N LEU A 132 -2.47 -4.50 20.54
CA LEU A 132 -2.55 -5.94 20.31
C LEU A 132 -1.83 -6.75 21.40
N ASP A 133 -0.64 -6.28 21.84
CA ASP A 133 0.07 -6.92 22.95
C ASP A 133 -0.74 -6.87 24.26
N LYS A 134 -1.42 -5.73 24.51
CA LYS A 134 -2.25 -5.58 25.72
C LYS A 134 -3.54 -6.39 25.66
N ALA A 135 -4.14 -6.50 24.47
CA ALA A 135 -5.36 -7.28 24.27
C ALA A 135 -5.09 -8.79 24.30
N GLY A 136 -3.85 -9.22 24.07
CA GLY A 136 -3.46 -10.63 24.11
C GLY A 136 -4.09 -11.49 23.02
N VAL A 137 -4.59 -10.87 21.93
CA VAL A 137 -5.27 -11.56 20.82
C VAL A 137 -4.31 -12.36 19.97
N ALA A 138 -4.73 -13.54 19.53
CA ALA A 138 -3.96 -14.36 18.61
C ALA A 138 -3.82 -13.69 17.23
N LEU A 139 -2.63 -13.83 16.64
CA LEU A 139 -2.33 -13.33 15.31
C LEU A 139 -2.18 -14.50 14.32
N CYS A 140 -2.58 -14.29 13.07
CA CYS A 140 -2.32 -15.22 11.98
C CYS A 140 -0.85 -15.12 11.50
N GLU A 141 -0.44 -16.01 10.59
CA GLU A 141 0.93 -16.04 10.02
C GLU A 141 1.35 -14.71 9.37
N ARG A 142 0.37 -13.95 8.83
CA ARG A 142 0.60 -12.62 8.24
C ARG A 142 0.69 -11.50 9.29
N GLY A 143 0.51 -11.81 10.57
CA GLY A 143 0.55 -10.84 11.67
C GLY A 143 -0.75 -10.05 11.88
N ASN A 144 -1.84 -10.39 11.19
CA ASN A 144 -3.16 -9.79 11.41
C ASN A 144 -3.88 -10.51 12.56
N VAL A 145 -4.84 -9.83 13.19
CA VAL A 145 -5.65 -10.45 14.26
C VAL A 145 -6.45 -11.62 13.71
N LYS A 146 -6.35 -12.76 14.38
CA LYS A 146 -7.08 -13.96 14.02
C LYS A 146 -8.51 -13.86 14.51
N ALA A 147 -9.46 -13.81 13.58
CA ALA A 147 -10.90 -13.89 13.84
C ALA A 147 -11.59 -14.57 12.65
N ASP A 148 -12.70 -15.27 12.91
CA ASP A 148 -13.48 -15.94 11.86
C ASP A 148 -14.30 -14.91 11.05
N THR A 149 -14.89 -15.36 9.94
CA THR A 149 -15.67 -14.51 9.04
C THR A 149 -17.19 -14.55 9.29
N GLN A 150 -17.63 -15.29 10.30
CA GLN A 150 -19.05 -15.41 10.65
C GLN A 150 -19.38 -14.61 11.89
N ARG A 151 -18.58 -14.77 12.94
CA ARG A 151 -18.77 -14.13 14.24
C ARG A 151 -17.80 -12.99 14.48
N TYR A 152 -16.71 -12.90 13.70
CA TYR A 152 -15.65 -11.89 13.87
C TYR A 152 -15.01 -11.90 15.28
N ALA A 153 -15.27 -12.94 16.06
CA ALA A 153 -14.74 -13.12 17.39
C ALA A 153 -13.26 -13.52 17.34
N THR A 154 -12.49 -12.98 18.26
CA THR A 154 -11.10 -13.39 18.50
C THR A 154 -11.06 -14.55 19.51
N ASP A 155 -9.87 -14.95 19.92
CA ASP A 155 -9.65 -15.89 21.02
C ASP A 155 -9.82 -15.25 22.43
N GLN A 156 -10.08 -13.95 22.48
CA GLN A 156 -10.37 -13.23 23.72
C GLN A 156 -11.86 -12.93 23.81
N ASP A 157 -12.48 -13.26 24.94
CA ASP A 157 -13.91 -13.02 25.16
C ASP A 157 -14.26 -11.54 25.05
N GLY A 158 -15.35 -11.24 24.30
CA GLY A 158 -15.81 -9.88 24.10
C GLY A 158 -14.96 -9.05 23.16
N VAL A 159 -13.91 -9.62 22.53
CA VAL A 159 -13.05 -8.93 21.58
C VAL A 159 -13.34 -9.44 20.17
N PHE A 160 -13.66 -8.49 19.28
CA PHE A 160 -13.98 -8.75 17.87
C PHE A 160 -12.99 -8.02 16.97
N ALA A 161 -12.70 -8.57 15.78
CA ALA A 161 -11.82 -7.95 14.81
C ALA A 161 -12.36 -8.10 13.39
N CYS A 162 -12.33 -6.99 12.63
CA CYS A 162 -12.81 -6.94 11.24
C CYS A 162 -11.97 -5.98 10.39
N GLY A 163 -12.25 -5.94 9.10
CA GLY A 163 -11.55 -5.07 8.15
C GLY A 163 -10.06 -5.37 8.06
N ASP A 164 -9.25 -4.34 7.86
CA ASP A 164 -7.81 -4.47 7.66
C ASP A 164 -7.09 -5.11 8.84
N MET A 165 -7.58 -4.93 10.06
CA MET A 165 -7.01 -5.54 11.26
C MET A 165 -7.03 -7.08 11.20
N ARG A 166 -8.10 -7.66 10.63
CA ARG A 166 -8.28 -9.10 10.49
C ARG A 166 -7.83 -9.63 9.12
N ARG A 167 -8.25 -8.93 8.07
CA ARG A 167 -8.09 -9.36 6.68
C ARG A 167 -6.69 -9.04 6.14
N GLY A 168 -6.04 -8.04 6.68
CA GLY A 168 -4.95 -7.32 6.07
C GLY A 168 -5.45 -6.17 5.21
N GLN A 169 -4.55 -5.27 4.87
CA GLN A 169 -4.88 -4.09 4.05
C GLN A 169 -5.57 -4.54 2.74
N SER A 170 -6.68 -3.87 2.44
CA SER A 170 -7.54 -4.20 1.30
C SER A 170 -8.38 -2.98 0.86
N LEU A 171 -9.37 -3.23 0.00
CA LEU A 171 -10.27 -2.17 -0.49
C LEU A 171 -11.26 -1.71 0.59
N VAL A 172 -11.62 -0.42 0.56
CA VAL A 172 -12.60 0.18 1.47
C VAL A 172 -13.95 -0.54 1.49
N VAL A 173 -14.39 -1.10 0.35
CA VAL A 173 -15.63 -1.89 0.26
C VAL A 173 -15.59 -3.12 1.16
N TRP A 174 -14.43 -3.74 1.34
CA TRP A 174 -14.26 -4.87 2.26
C TRP A 174 -14.27 -4.43 3.72
N ALA A 175 -13.65 -3.30 4.03
CA ALA A 175 -13.68 -2.73 5.37
C ALA A 175 -15.11 -2.40 5.81
N ILE A 176 -15.90 -1.77 4.92
CA ILE A 176 -17.32 -1.48 5.16
C ILE A 176 -18.13 -2.76 5.34
N ARG A 177 -17.97 -3.73 4.45
CA ARG A 177 -18.69 -5.00 4.54
C ARG A 177 -18.39 -5.74 5.84
N GLU A 178 -17.11 -5.93 6.15
CA GLU A 178 -16.72 -6.64 7.38
C GLU A 178 -17.13 -5.87 8.63
N GLY A 179 -17.05 -4.54 8.62
CA GLY A 179 -17.51 -3.72 9.73
C GLY A 179 -19.01 -3.89 10.01
N ARG A 180 -19.85 -3.93 8.96
CA ARG A 180 -21.30 -4.18 9.11
C ARG A 180 -21.58 -5.58 9.62
N GLN A 181 -20.91 -6.58 9.08
CA GLN A 181 -21.08 -7.98 9.52
C GLN A 181 -20.59 -8.20 10.96
N CYS A 182 -19.48 -7.56 11.32
CA CYS A 182 -18.97 -7.57 12.68
C CYS A 182 -19.94 -6.89 13.66
N ALA A 183 -20.53 -5.74 13.29
CA ALA A 183 -21.54 -5.07 14.10
C ALA A 183 -22.74 -5.99 14.39
N ARG A 184 -23.23 -6.72 13.36
CA ARG A 184 -24.26 -7.73 13.54
C ARG A 184 -23.82 -8.81 14.54
N ALA A 185 -22.60 -9.34 14.39
CA ALA A 185 -22.10 -10.38 15.28
C ALA A 185 -21.93 -9.91 16.73
N VAL A 186 -21.53 -8.67 16.93
CA VAL A 186 -21.45 -8.04 18.26
C VAL A 186 -22.86 -7.89 18.86
N ASP A 187 -23.82 -7.40 18.07
CA ASP A 187 -25.21 -7.26 18.52
C ASP A 187 -25.81 -8.62 18.93
N GLU A 188 -25.64 -9.65 18.10
CA GLU A 188 -26.06 -11.01 18.40
C GLU A 188 -25.39 -11.60 19.67
N ALA A 189 -24.11 -11.31 19.86
CA ALA A 189 -23.37 -11.76 21.04
C ALA A 189 -23.84 -11.08 22.33
N LEU A 190 -24.24 -9.80 22.26
CA LEU A 190 -24.71 -9.03 23.40
C LEU A 190 -26.18 -9.26 23.73
N MET A 191 -27.02 -9.39 22.69
CA MET A 191 -28.48 -9.43 22.82
C MET A 191 -29.05 -10.84 22.69
N GLY A 192 -28.26 -11.82 22.26
CA GLY A 192 -28.69 -13.19 21.97
C GLY A 192 -29.43 -13.36 20.64
N VAL A 193 -29.93 -12.27 20.06
CA VAL A 193 -30.60 -12.21 18.75
C VAL A 193 -30.26 -10.89 18.09
N THR A 194 -30.38 -10.81 16.76
CA THR A 194 -30.11 -9.58 16.02
C THR A 194 -31.01 -9.44 14.81
N ASP A 195 -31.53 -8.23 14.60
CA ASP A 195 -32.29 -7.83 13.41
C ASP A 195 -31.41 -7.10 12.36
N LEU A 196 -30.12 -6.96 12.63
CA LEU A 196 -29.20 -6.31 11.70
C LEU A 196 -29.00 -7.17 10.45
N PRO A 197 -28.97 -6.59 9.25
CA PRO A 197 -28.75 -7.35 8.01
C PRO A 197 -27.35 -7.95 7.94
N ARG A 198 -27.23 -9.06 7.24
CA ARG A 198 -25.95 -9.75 6.99
C ARG A 198 -25.24 -9.22 5.75
#